data_59f593882736e8b232d3615a50596080
#
_entry.id   59f593882736e8b232d3615a50596080
#
_cell.length_a   1.000
_cell.length_b   1.000
_cell.length_c   1.000
_cell.angle_alpha   90.00
_cell.angle_beta   90.00
_cell.angle_gamma   90.00
#
_symmetry.space_group_name_H-M   'P 1'
#
loop_
_entity.id
_entity.type
_entity.pdbx_description
1 polymer ?
#
loop_
_entity_poly.entity_id
_entity_poly.type
_entity_poly.pdbx_seq_one_letter_code
_entity_poly.pdbx_strand_id
1 'polypeptide(L)'
;MTGDARLAFTRDYQKRIPFVSHLKILTETLGEGSARLSLPIEPHLTNSIGTVHGGVIMSLLDVALCTAARTLHPDSLGVITIDMSTSFIGGGSGARLLAEARVLKNGRSMIFVDGEAKNEDGSLVAKAIATVRVRLKDR
;
A
#
# COMPACT_ATOMS: atom_id res chain seq x y z
N MET A 1 -5.50 -18.15 -11.64
CA MET A 1 -5.90 -17.90 -10.22
C MET A 1 -7.11 -16.97 -10.23
N THR A 2 -8.16 -17.31 -9.50
CA THR A 2 -9.34 -16.45 -9.37
C THR A 2 -8.99 -15.20 -8.56
N GLY A 3 -9.86 -14.19 -8.62
CA GLY A 3 -9.70 -12.97 -7.82
C GLY A 3 -9.64 -13.25 -6.33
N ASP A 4 -10.49 -14.14 -5.84
CA ASP A 4 -10.53 -14.53 -4.42
C ASP A 4 -9.26 -15.27 -4.01
N ALA A 5 -8.75 -16.16 -4.85
CA ALA A 5 -7.51 -16.90 -4.59
C ALA A 5 -6.30 -15.95 -4.57
N ARG A 6 -6.29 -14.96 -5.45
CA ARG A 6 -5.23 -13.94 -5.50
C ARG A 6 -5.23 -13.09 -4.23
N LEU A 7 -6.40 -12.68 -3.79
CA LEU A 7 -6.54 -11.90 -2.55
C LEU A 7 -6.09 -12.71 -1.33
N ALA A 8 -6.50 -13.96 -1.24
CA ALA A 8 -6.10 -14.85 -0.16
C ALA A 8 -4.58 -15.06 -0.14
N PHE A 9 -3.97 -15.25 -1.30
CA PHE A 9 -2.51 -15.39 -1.44
C PHE A 9 -1.80 -14.12 -0.98
N THR A 10 -2.29 -12.96 -1.41
CA THR A 10 -1.70 -11.67 -1.04
C THR A 10 -1.78 -11.43 0.45
N ARG A 11 -2.92 -11.70 1.06
CA ARG A 11 -3.10 -11.57 2.51
C ARG A 11 -2.18 -12.50 3.29
N ASP A 12 -2.04 -13.74 2.87
CA ASP A 12 -1.16 -14.71 3.51
C ASP A 12 0.30 -14.29 3.40
N TYR A 13 0.71 -13.84 2.22
CA TYR A 13 2.05 -13.31 1.98
C TYR A 13 2.35 -12.13 2.91
N GLN A 14 1.42 -11.19 3.03
CA GLN A 14 1.60 -9.98 3.83
C GLN A 14 1.66 -10.28 5.33
N LYS A 15 0.93 -11.28 5.81
CA LYS A 15 1.00 -11.69 7.22
C LYS A 15 2.39 -12.15 7.63
N ARG A 16 3.19 -12.63 6.69
CA ARG A 16 4.56 -13.09 6.93
C ARG A 16 5.59 -11.96 6.89
N ILE A 17 5.16 -10.74 6.58
CA ILE A 17 6.01 -9.56 6.64
C ILE A 17 5.82 -8.93 8.01
N PRO A 18 6.84 -8.97 8.90
CA PRO A 18 6.66 -8.55 10.30
C PRO A 18 6.13 -7.12 10.44
N PHE A 19 6.64 -6.19 9.65
CA PHE A 19 6.24 -4.80 9.74
C PHE A 19 4.78 -4.58 9.32
N VAL A 20 4.36 -5.21 8.24
CA VAL A 20 2.98 -5.14 7.74
C VAL A 20 2.02 -5.74 8.78
N SER A 21 2.40 -6.88 9.35
CA SER A 21 1.64 -7.55 10.40
C SER A 21 1.56 -6.70 11.66
N HIS A 22 2.66 -6.05 12.05
CA HIS A 22 2.70 -5.16 13.22
C HIS A 22 1.72 -3.99 13.09
N LEU A 23 1.64 -3.39 11.91
CA LEU A 23 0.72 -2.29 11.64
C LEU A 23 -0.71 -2.76 11.36
N LYS A 24 -0.92 -4.06 11.25
CA LYS A 24 -2.24 -4.67 10.94
C LYS A 24 -2.82 -4.17 9.62
N ILE A 25 -1.94 -3.91 8.65
CA ILE A 25 -2.37 -3.52 7.31
C ILE A 25 -3.05 -4.70 6.64
N LEU A 26 -4.24 -4.48 6.11
CA LEU A 26 -5.04 -5.50 5.44
C LEU A 26 -5.30 -5.09 4.00
N THR A 27 -5.05 -5.99 3.05
CA THR A 27 -5.50 -5.81 1.67
C THR A 27 -6.97 -6.15 1.58
N GLU A 28 -7.79 -5.16 1.24
CA GLU A 28 -9.24 -5.31 1.15
C GLU A 28 -9.66 -5.88 -0.20
N THR A 29 -9.17 -5.28 -1.29
CA THR A 29 -9.48 -5.69 -2.65
C THR A 29 -8.26 -5.56 -3.55
N LEU A 30 -8.25 -6.35 -4.62
CA LEU A 30 -7.24 -6.29 -5.68
C LEU A 30 -7.93 -6.16 -7.03
N GLY A 31 -7.33 -5.37 -7.91
CA GLY A 31 -7.62 -5.36 -9.32
C GLY A 31 -6.36 -5.66 -10.11
N GLU A 32 -6.43 -5.62 -11.42
CA GLU A 32 -5.26 -5.73 -12.27
C GLU A 32 -4.55 -4.38 -12.30
N GLY A 33 -3.43 -4.28 -11.62
CA GLY A 33 -2.68 -3.04 -11.45
C GLY A 33 -3.28 -2.11 -10.40
N SER A 34 -4.13 -2.60 -9.50
CA SER A 34 -4.72 -1.79 -8.45
C SER A 34 -4.87 -2.57 -7.15
N ALA A 35 -4.92 -1.84 -6.04
CA ALA A 35 -5.10 -2.43 -4.73
C ALA A 35 -5.77 -1.44 -3.79
N ARG A 36 -6.54 -1.96 -2.86
CA ARG A 36 -7.16 -1.19 -1.78
C ARG A 36 -6.79 -1.85 -0.46
N LEU A 37 -6.23 -1.07 0.44
CA LEU A 37 -5.75 -1.53 1.73
C LEU A 37 -6.37 -0.70 2.85
N SER A 38 -6.35 -1.25 4.06
CA SER A 38 -6.78 -0.55 5.26
C SER A 38 -5.76 -0.70 6.38
N LEU A 39 -5.78 0.25 7.30
CA LEU A 39 -4.94 0.25 8.50
C LEU A 39 -5.78 0.74 9.67
N PRO A 40 -5.92 -0.06 10.75
CA PRO A 40 -6.63 0.38 11.94
C PRO A 40 -5.84 1.46 12.66
N ILE A 41 -6.52 2.53 13.06
CA ILE A 41 -5.89 3.63 13.78
C ILE A 41 -5.87 3.31 15.26
N GLU A 42 -4.68 3.13 15.82
CA GLU A 42 -4.46 2.84 17.23
C GLU A 42 -3.66 3.96 17.86
N PRO A 43 -3.80 4.21 19.18
CA PRO A 43 -3.14 5.35 19.84
C PRO A 43 -1.64 5.43 19.61
N HIS A 44 -0.94 4.29 19.59
CA HIS A 44 0.52 4.26 19.42
C HIS A 44 0.96 4.59 17.99
N LEU A 45 0.02 4.76 17.06
CA LEU A 45 0.30 5.16 15.68
C LEU A 45 0.06 6.66 15.45
N THR A 46 -0.24 7.40 16.50
CA THR A 46 -0.56 8.82 16.39
C THR A 46 0.65 9.70 16.73
N ASN A 47 0.56 10.95 16.29
CA ASN A 47 1.57 11.98 16.53
C ASN A 47 1.23 12.83 17.79
N SER A 48 1.98 13.91 18.00
CA SER A 48 1.82 14.79 19.17
C SER A 48 0.48 15.51 19.23
N ILE A 49 -0.26 15.58 18.13
CA ILE A 49 -1.58 16.24 18.08
C ILE A 49 -2.74 15.25 17.96
N GLY A 50 -2.47 13.96 18.09
CA GLY A 50 -3.50 12.92 18.12
C GLY A 50 -4.01 12.46 16.77
N THR A 51 -3.38 12.85 15.65
CA THR A 51 -3.68 12.31 14.33
C THR A 51 -2.66 11.23 13.94
N VAL A 52 -2.95 10.47 12.90
CA VAL A 52 -2.05 9.40 12.46
C VAL A 52 -0.69 10.00 12.08
N HIS A 53 0.38 9.40 12.60
CA HIS A 53 1.74 9.84 12.31
C HIS A 53 2.04 9.71 10.81
N GLY A 54 2.72 10.72 10.25
CA GLY A 54 3.07 10.74 8.82
C GLY A 54 3.85 9.50 8.37
N GLY A 55 4.73 8.98 9.24
CA GLY A 55 5.47 7.75 8.95
C GLY A 55 4.57 6.53 8.78
N VAL A 56 3.47 6.45 9.51
CA VAL A 56 2.47 5.39 9.37
C VAL A 56 1.73 5.53 8.05
N ILE A 57 1.35 6.76 7.69
CA ILE A 57 0.68 7.05 6.41
C ILE A 57 1.58 6.65 5.24
N MET A 58 2.86 7.00 5.29
CA MET A 58 3.82 6.59 4.26
C MET A 58 3.98 5.07 4.19
N SER A 59 3.99 4.40 5.32
CA SER A 59 4.09 2.93 5.37
C SER A 59 2.88 2.27 4.71
N LEU A 60 1.68 2.75 5.02
CA LEU A 60 0.46 2.25 4.38
C LEU A 60 0.48 2.48 2.87
N LEU A 61 0.87 3.67 2.44
CA LEU A 61 0.96 3.99 1.01
C LEU A 61 2.02 3.13 0.30
N ASP A 62 3.18 2.95 0.92
CA ASP A 62 4.24 2.11 0.35
C ASP A 62 3.75 0.67 0.12
N VAL A 63 3.10 0.08 1.11
CA VAL A 63 2.54 -1.26 0.99
C VAL A 63 1.46 -1.31 -0.10
N ALA A 64 0.60 -0.29 -0.18
CA ALA A 64 -0.45 -0.24 -1.18
C ALA A 64 0.11 -0.12 -2.60
N LEU A 65 1.10 0.75 -2.81
CA LEU A 65 1.76 0.96 -4.10
C LEU A 65 2.45 -0.33 -4.57
N CYS A 66 3.19 -0.98 -3.67
CA CYS A 66 3.86 -2.25 -3.97
C CYS A 66 2.87 -3.37 -4.25
N THR A 67 1.76 -3.41 -3.52
CA THR A 67 0.72 -4.42 -3.73
C THR A 67 0.08 -4.27 -5.10
N ALA A 68 -0.25 -3.04 -5.51
CA ALA A 68 -0.80 -2.77 -6.83
C ALA A 68 0.18 -3.20 -7.95
N ALA A 69 1.45 -2.84 -7.82
CA ALA A 69 2.48 -3.22 -8.78
C ALA A 69 2.61 -4.74 -8.89
N ARG A 70 2.58 -5.42 -7.75
CA ARG A 70 2.75 -6.86 -7.70
C ARG A 70 1.62 -7.63 -8.36
N THR A 71 0.42 -7.08 -8.45
CA THR A 71 -0.71 -7.74 -9.14
C THR A 71 -0.38 -8.03 -10.61
N LEU A 72 0.50 -7.21 -11.22
CA LEU A 72 0.91 -7.38 -12.62
C LEU A 72 2.11 -8.34 -12.78
N HIS A 73 2.71 -8.75 -11.66
CA HIS A 73 3.89 -9.63 -11.65
C HIS A 73 3.73 -10.74 -10.61
N PRO A 74 2.73 -11.62 -10.79
CA PRO A 74 2.41 -12.65 -9.77
C PRO A 74 3.54 -13.65 -9.55
N ASP A 75 4.40 -13.85 -10.53
CA ASP A 75 5.53 -14.80 -10.46
C ASP A 75 6.82 -14.16 -9.95
N SER A 76 6.79 -12.88 -9.58
CA SER A 76 7.98 -12.21 -9.05
C SER A 76 8.26 -12.62 -7.60
N LEU A 77 9.51 -12.44 -7.17
CA LEU A 77 9.87 -12.56 -5.75
C LEU A 77 9.30 -11.42 -4.92
N GLY A 78 8.85 -10.36 -5.54
CA GLY A 78 8.32 -9.17 -4.91
C GLY A 78 8.72 -7.93 -5.68
N VAL A 79 8.42 -6.79 -5.08
CA VAL A 79 8.79 -5.48 -5.64
C VAL A 79 9.56 -4.69 -4.59
N ILE A 80 10.43 -3.82 -5.06
CA ILE A 80 11.27 -2.98 -4.21
C ILE A 80 10.95 -1.52 -4.56
N THR A 81 10.62 -0.73 -3.55
CA THR A 81 10.40 0.71 -3.74
C THR A 81 11.75 1.39 -3.99
N ILE A 82 11.86 2.07 -5.12
CA ILE A 82 13.07 2.82 -5.47
C ILE A 82 12.95 4.25 -4.97
N ASP A 83 11.78 4.85 -5.15
CA ASP A 83 11.53 6.24 -4.81
C ASP A 83 10.05 6.42 -4.53
N MET A 84 9.74 7.25 -3.55
CA MET A 84 8.36 7.59 -3.22
C MET A 84 8.29 9.05 -2.76
N SER A 85 7.42 9.82 -3.39
CA SER A 85 7.14 11.19 -3.01
C SER A 85 5.72 11.27 -2.46
N THR A 86 5.59 11.82 -1.26
CA THR A 86 4.31 11.89 -0.56
C THR A 86 3.99 13.32 -0.17
N SER A 87 2.77 13.74 -0.48
CA SER A 87 2.21 15.00 0.01
C SER A 87 1.21 14.70 1.11
N PHE A 88 1.41 15.28 2.28
CA PHE A 88 0.49 15.16 3.42
C PHE A 88 -0.50 16.32 3.35
N ILE A 89 -1.77 16.00 3.16
CA ILE A 89 -2.80 16.98 2.79
C ILE A 89 -3.76 17.25 3.95
N GLY A 90 -4.15 16.19 4.68
CA GLY A 90 -5.06 16.31 5.81
C GLY A 90 -4.70 15.35 6.93
N GLY A 91 -5.34 15.52 8.08
CA GLY A 91 -5.12 14.65 9.23
C GLY A 91 -5.80 13.30 9.08
N GLY A 92 -5.09 12.24 9.43
CA GLY A 92 -5.67 10.90 9.54
C GLY A 92 -6.35 10.71 10.89
N SER A 93 -7.61 10.31 10.91
CA SER A 93 -8.37 10.12 12.14
C SER A 93 -9.53 9.14 11.92
N GLY A 94 -10.18 8.76 13.01
CA GLY A 94 -11.28 7.81 12.98
C GLY A 94 -10.81 6.40 13.30
N ALA A 95 -11.56 5.40 12.86
CA ALA A 95 -11.27 4.00 13.18
C ALA A 95 -10.16 3.40 12.32
N ARG A 96 -10.08 3.80 11.05
CA ARG A 96 -9.08 3.27 10.12
C ARG A 96 -8.80 4.23 8.97
N LEU A 97 -7.61 4.10 8.39
CA LEU A 97 -7.25 4.71 7.12
C LEU A 97 -7.48 3.74 5.98
N LEU A 98 -7.82 4.27 4.82
CA LEU A 98 -7.94 3.52 3.59
C LEU A 98 -6.90 4.03 2.60
N ALA A 99 -6.23 3.11 1.89
CA ALA A 99 -5.32 3.48 0.82
C ALA A 99 -5.76 2.81 -0.47
N GLU A 100 -5.71 3.55 -1.55
CA GLU A 100 -5.96 3.05 -2.89
C GLU A 100 -4.74 3.34 -3.75
N ALA A 101 -4.28 2.36 -4.51
CA ALA A 101 -3.13 2.50 -5.38
C ALA A 101 -3.43 1.89 -6.74
N ARG A 102 -2.82 2.46 -7.76
CA ARG A 102 -2.94 1.95 -9.13
C ARG A 102 -1.65 2.17 -9.90
N VAL A 103 -1.37 1.23 -10.77
CA VAL A 103 -0.24 1.32 -11.69
C VAL A 103 -0.55 2.32 -12.79
N LEU A 104 0.35 3.29 -12.97
CA LEU A 104 0.29 4.27 -14.05
C LEU A 104 0.95 3.73 -15.31
N LYS A 105 2.09 3.07 -15.13
CA LYS A 105 2.83 2.47 -16.23
C LYS A 105 3.60 1.26 -15.72
N ASN A 106 3.38 0.13 -16.36
CA ASN A 106 4.13 -1.10 -16.11
C ASN A 106 5.29 -1.17 -17.09
N GLY A 107 6.40 -0.54 -16.72
CA GLY A 107 7.61 -0.51 -17.54
C GLY A 107 8.35 -1.84 -17.51
N ARG A 108 9.42 -1.95 -18.31
CA ARG A 108 10.19 -3.18 -18.44
C ARG A 108 10.85 -3.63 -17.13
N SER A 109 11.45 -2.70 -16.40
CA SER A 109 12.09 -2.96 -15.11
C SER A 109 11.54 -2.10 -14.00
N MET A 110 10.98 -0.94 -14.34
CA MET A 110 10.41 0.02 -13.41
C MET A 110 8.92 0.15 -13.62
N ILE A 111 8.19 0.20 -12.53
CA ILE A 111 6.74 0.39 -12.53
C ILE A 111 6.45 1.71 -11.84
N PHE A 112 5.63 2.53 -12.46
CA PHE A 112 5.21 3.82 -11.91
C PHE A 112 3.81 3.66 -11.34
N VAL A 113 3.65 3.99 -10.07
CA VAL A 113 2.41 3.76 -9.32
C VAL A 113 2.03 5.03 -8.59
N ASP A 114 0.75 5.36 -8.52
CA ASP A 114 0.27 6.40 -7.63
C ASP A 114 -0.75 5.84 -6.65
N GLY A 115 -0.95 6.57 -5.56
CA GLY A 115 -1.90 6.17 -4.54
C GLY A 115 -2.32 7.33 -3.67
N GLU A 116 -3.39 7.13 -2.94
CA GLU A 116 -3.88 8.10 -1.98
C GLU A 116 -4.41 7.41 -0.73
N ALA A 117 -4.24 8.08 0.41
CA ALA A 117 -4.79 7.66 1.68
C ALA A 117 -5.94 8.58 2.05
N LYS A 118 -7.02 7.99 2.55
CA LYS A 118 -8.25 8.69 2.92
C LYS A 118 -8.72 8.23 4.28
N ASN A 119 -9.42 9.10 4.97
CA ASN A 119 -10.25 8.73 6.12
C ASN A 119 -11.50 7.98 5.64
N GLU A 120 -12.20 7.33 6.56
CA GLU A 120 -13.43 6.61 6.22
C GLU A 120 -14.53 7.52 5.68
N ASP A 121 -14.52 8.79 6.06
CA ASP A 121 -15.47 9.79 5.54
C ASP A 121 -15.15 10.26 4.10
N GLY A 122 -14.05 9.75 3.51
CA GLY A 122 -13.61 10.10 2.18
C GLY A 122 -12.67 11.29 2.09
N SER A 123 -12.38 11.97 3.21
CA SER A 123 -11.45 13.11 3.21
C SER A 123 -10.04 12.66 2.89
N LEU A 124 -9.36 13.41 2.04
CA LEU A 124 -8.01 13.09 1.57
C LEU A 124 -6.97 13.39 2.65
N VAL A 125 -6.18 12.39 2.99
CA VAL A 125 -5.12 12.48 3.99
C VAL A 125 -3.76 12.69 3.36
N ALA A 126 -3.44 11.92 2.33
CA ALA A 126 -2.15 12.01 1.65
C ALA A 126 -2.25 11.47 0.23
N LYS A 127 -1.30 11.91 -0.58
CA LYS A 127 -1.15 11.42 -1.95
C LYS A 127 0.30 11.10 -2.22
N ALA A 128 0.57 10.00 -2.90
CA ALA A 128 1.93 9.56 -3.21
C ALA A 128 2.06 9.12 -4.64
N ILE A 129 3.26 9.29 -5.17
CA ILE A 129 3.68 8.70 -6.44
C ILE A 129 5.00 7.98 -6.18
N ALA A 130 5.16 6.81 -6.75
CA ALA A 130 6.34 6.00 -6.52
C ALA A 130 6.83 5.32 -7.78
N THR A 131 8.12 5.03 -7.78
CA THR A 131 8.76 4.14 -8.72
C THR A 131 9.15 2.88 -7.97
N VAL A 132 8.72 1.73 -8.46
CA VAL A 132 9.07 0.45 -7.87
C VAL A 132 9.72 -0.44 -8.91
N ARG A 133 10.55 -1.36 -8.44
CA ARG A 133 11.28 -2.29 -9.29
C ARG A 133 10.81 -3.70 -9.00
N VAL A 134 10.57 -4.46 -10.05
CA VAL A 134 10.25 -5.88 -9.93
C VAL A 134 11.49 -6.68 -9.62
N ARG A 135 11.41 -7.51 -8.60
CA ARG A 135 12.45 -8.47 -8.28
C ARG A 135 12.07 -9.83 -8.86
N LEU A 136 12.77 -10.22 -9.90
CA LEU A 136 12.51 -11.48 -10.59
C LEU A 136 13.23 -12.63 -9.87
N LYS A 137 12.70 -13.84 -10.05
CA LYS A 137 13.38 -15.05 -9.65
C LYS A 137 14.70 -15.17 -10.45
N ASP A 138 15.68 -15.86 -9.89
CA ASP A 138 16.99 -16.01 -10.49
C ASP A 138 16.91 -16.45 -11.94
N ARG A 139 17.74 -15.80 -12.73
CA ARG A 139 17.98 -16.17 -14.11
C ARG A 139 19.16 -17.12 -14.20
#